data_1506f4107406df34c98657b814c9b5e6
#
_entry.id   1506f4107406df34c98657b814c9b5e6
#
_cell.length_a   1.000
_cell.length_b   1.000
_cell.length_c   1.000
_cell.angle_alpha   90.00
_cell.angle_beta   90.00
_cell.angle_gamma   90.00
#
_symmetry.space_group_name_H-M   'P 1'
#
loop_
_entity.id
_entity.type
_entity.pdbx_description
1 polymer ?
#
loop_
_entity_poly.entity_id
_entity_poly.type
_entity_poly.pdbx_seq_one_letter_code
_entity_poly.pdbx_strand_id
1 'polypeptide(L)'
;MKKIRIILSLIAFMFFMNAAVNAQMIYDIKVKNPTNEKDRTKMLDILRANLYQNYKQELIFEVKHFKVGGGYAWFRGNAVRKDGKQVRVRKYDDCCHVEALFTKRGDKWYIEDSSAFSTDVWYVGLTSKYPRAPRGIFDESVLMAQ
;
A
#
# COMPACT_ATOMS: atom_id res chain seq x y z
N MET A 1 35.37 12.81 41.05
CA MET A 1 34.20 13.46 40.40
C MET A 1 34.36 13.69 38.89
N LYS A 2 35.51 14.12 38.37
CA LYS A 2 35.71 14.32 36.91
C LYS A 2 35.57 13.04 36.10
N LYS A 3 36.07 11.88 36.55
CA LYS A 3 35.99 10.58 35.85
C LYS A 3 34.54 10.06 35.71
N ILE A 4 33.69 10.28 36.73
CA ILE A 4 32.27 9.87 36.69
C ILE A 4 31.48 10.70 35.68
N ARG A 5 31.78 12.00 35.53
CA ARG A 5 31.13 12.88 34.55
C ARG A 5 31.45 12.47 33.09
N ILE A 6 32.67 12.02 32.82
CA ILE A 6 33.11 11.55 31.51
C ILE A 6 32.40 10.24 31.14
N ILE A 7 32.25 9.31 32.07
CA ILE A 7 31.57 8.03 31.87
C ILE A 7 30.08 8.25 31.60
N LEU A 8 29.40 9.13 32.34
CA LEU A 8 27.99 9.48 32.09
C LEU A 8 27.79 10.14 30.73
N SER A 9 28.72 10.99 30.28
CA SER A 9 28.65 11.62 28.95
C SER A 9 28.84 10.62 27.83
N LEU A 10 29.71 9.61 27.99
CA LEU A 10 29.92 8.54 27.01
C LEU A 10 28.70 7.60 26.91
N ILE A 11 28.05 7.29 28.03
CA ILE A 11 26.83 6.47 28.03
C ILE A 11 25.66 7.21 27.37
N ALA A 12 25.50 8.50 27.63
CA ALA A 12 24.48 9.31 26.98
C ALA A 12 24.69 9.39 25.44
N PHE A 13 25.95 9.49 24.99
CA PHE A 13 26.28 9.51 23.56
C PHE A 13 25.99 8.18 22.87
N MET A 14 26.17 7.03 23.53
CA MET A 14 25.81 5.71 23.00
C MET A 14 24.29 5.52 22.84
N PHE A 15 23.46 6.15 23.66
CA PHE A 15 22.02 6.10 23.54
C PHE A 15 21.48 6.91 22.35
N PHE A 16 22.18 7.96 21.94
CA PHE A 16 21.78 8.77 20.77
C PHE A 16 22.14 8.13 19.41
N MET A 17 23.05 7.17 19.36
CA MET A 17 23.44 6.53 18.09
C MET A 17 22.48 5.42 17.61
N ASN A 18 21.47 5.05 18.38
CA ASN A 18 20.52 3.99 18.02
C ASN A 18 19.24 4.49 17.33
N ALA A 19 19.10 5.76 17.03
CA ALA A 19 18.11 6.26 16.10
C ALA A 19 18.60 6.03 14.65
N ALA A 20 18.92 4.78 14.31
CA ALA A 20 19.01 4.38 12.92
C ALA A 20 17.62 4.62 12.33
N VAL A 21 17.46 5.70 11.63
CA VAL A 21 16.32 5.91 10.74
C VAL A 21 16.36 4.75 9.78
N ASN A 22 15.57 3.71 10.06
CA ASN A 22 15.31 2.65 9.11
C ASN A 22 14.58 3.32 7.93
N ALA A 23 15.33 3.88 7.00
CA ALA A 23 14.81 4.28 5.71
C ALA A 23 14.26 3.02 5.06
N GLN A 24 12.96 2.80 5.23
CA GLN A 24 12.31 1.63 4.67
C GLN A 24 12.41 1.74 3.14
N MET A 25 13.13 0.79 2.53
CA MET A 25 13.24 0.75 1.09
C MET A 25 11.87 0.60 0.44
N ILE A 26 11.59 1.48 -0.52
CA ILE A 26 10.34 1.48 -1.29
C ILE A 26 10.66 1.04 -2.70
N TYR A 27 9.90 0.06 -3.17
CA TYR A 27 10.03 -0.50 -4.51
C TYR A 27 8.79 -0.18 -5.33
N ASP A 28 8.99 0.34 -6.52
CA ASP A 28 7.93 0.47 -7.51
C ASP A 28 7.74 -0.89 -8.21
N ILE A 29 6.53 -1.43 -8.09
CA ILE A 29 6.13 -2.69 -8.71
C ILE A 29 4.99 -2.51 -9.71
N LYS A 30 4.80 -1.28 -10.20
CA LYS A 30 3.81 -0.97 -11.24
C LYS A 30 4.02 -1.85 -12.47
N VAL A 31 5.25 -1.98 -12.92
CA VAL A 31 5.62 -2.86 -14.03
C VAL A 31 6.08 -4.21 -13.49
N LYS A 32 5.47 -5.29 -14.01
CA LYS A 32 5.83 -6.65 -13.67
C LYS A 32 7.24 -6.98 -14.17
N ASN A 33 8.05 -7.60 -13.31
CA ASN A 33 9.37 -8.11 -13.64
C ASN A 33 9.68 -9.37 -12.80
N PRO A 34 10.74 -10.13 -13.10
CA PRO A 34 11.03 -11.39 -12.39
C PRO A 34 11.20 -11.25 -10.88
N THR A 35 11.65 -10.12 -10.38
CA THR A 35 11.89 -9.91 -8.94
C THR A 35 10.62 -9.60 -8.17
N ASN A 36 9.62 -8.96 -8.79
CA ASN A 36 8.38 -8.56 -8.14
C ASN A 36 7.17 -9.43 -8.51
N GLU A 37 7.27 -10.26 -9.55
CA GLU A 37 6.15 -11.01 -10.13
C GLU A 37 5.36 -11.81 -9.10
N LYS A 38 6.04 -12.52 -8.22
CA LYS A 38 5.42 -13.40 -7.23
C LYS A 38 4.50 -12.62 -6.26
N ASP A 39 5.01 -11.58 -5.62
CA ASP A 39 4.25 -10.81 -4.64
C ASP A 39 3.20 -9.93 -5.32
N ARG A 40 3.57 -9.29 -6.45
CA ARG A 40 2.63 -8.50 -7.26
C ARG A 40 1.44 -9.32 -7.74
N THR A 41 1.66 -10.51 -8.26
CA THR A 41 0.58 -11.39 -8.73
C THR A 41 -0.32 -11.80 -7.58
N LYS A 42 0.24 -12.22 -6.43
CA LYS A 42 -0.54 -12.58 -5.25
C LYS A 42 -1.48 -11.44 -4.79
N MET A 43 -0.96 -10.21 -4.67
CA MET A 43 -1.76 -9.07 -4.25
C MET A 43 -2.89 -8.78 -5.24
N LEU A 44 -2.61 -8.78 -6.54
CA LEU A 44 -3.63 -8.55 -7.56
C LEU A 44 -4.67 -9.68 -7.62
N ASP A 45 -4.29 -10.93 -7.36
CA ASP A 45 -5.22 -12.05 -7.30
C ASP A 45 -6.16 -11.97 -6.10
N ILE A 46 -5.63 -11.59 -4.93
CA ILE A 46 -6.45 -11.33 -3.73
C ILE A 46 -7.47 -10.22 -4.03
N LEU A 47 -7.04 -9.14 -4.68
CA LEU A 47 -7.92 -8.03 -5.03
C LEU A 47 -8.98 -8.45 -6.04
N ARG A 48 -8.62 -9.23 -7.08
CA ARG A 48 -9.58 -9.81 -8.03
C ARG A 48 -10.61 -10.69 -7.36
N ALA A 49 -10.17 -11.55 -6.45
CA ALA A 49 -11.07 -12.43 -5.70
C ALA A 49 -12.04 -11.63 -4.83
N ASN A 50 -11.56 -10.59 -4.16
CA ASN A 50 -12.40 -9.68 -3.37
C ASN A 50 -13.45 -8.98 -4.24
N LEU A 51 -13.06 -8.41 -5.37
CA LEU A 51 -13.98 -7.74 -6.29
C LEU A 51 -14.97 -8.72 -6.94
N TYR A 52 -14.53 -9.93 -7.26
CA TYR A 52 -15.42 -10.96 -7.78
C TYR A 52 -16.54 -11.33 -6.80
N GLN A 53 -16.25 -11.39 -5.49
CA GLN A 53 -17.28 -11.64 -4.48
C GLN A 53 -18.36 -10.56 -4.49
N ASN A 54 -17.97 -9.31 -4.72
CA ASN A 54 -18.89 -8.16 -4.66
C ASN A 54 -19.62 -7.88 -5.99
N TYR A 55 -18.95 -8.05 -7.11
CA TYR A 55 -19.44 -7.60 -8.43
C TYR A 55 -19.74 -8.75 -9.42
N LYS A 56 -19.32 -9.99 -9.11
CA LYS A 56 -19.51 -11.19 -9.95
C LYS A 56 -19.02 -10.99 -11.40
N GLN A 57 -17.86 -10.34 -11.56
CA GLN A 57 -17.22 -10.07 -12.84
C GLN A 57 -15.72 -10.43 -12.77
N GLU A 58 -15.19 -11.04 -13.82
CA GLU A 58 -13.75 -11.25 -13.95
C GLU A 58 -13.08 -9.95 -14.39
N LEU A 59 -12.29 -9.39 -13.49
CA LEU A 59 -11.61 -8.12 -13.67
C LEU A 59 -10.11 -8.32 -13.79
N ILE A 60 -9.49 -7.49 -14.61
CA ILE A 60 -8.05 -7.26 -14.68
C ILE A 60 -7.79 -5.77 -14.41
N PHE A 61 -6.54 -5.40 -14.16
CA PHE A 61 -6.23 -4.03 -13.75
C PHE A 61 -5.25 -3.35 -14.68
N GLU A 62 -5.59 -2.13 -15.08
CA GLU A 62 -4.65 -1.15 -15.60
C GLU A 62 -3.97 -0.47 -14.41
N VAL A 63 -2.75 -0.90 -14.08
CA VAL A 63 -2.03 -0.40 -12.89
C VAL A 63 -1.54 1.02 -13.14
N LYS A 64 -1.98 1.98 -12.34
CA LYS A 64 -1.53 3.38 -12.38
C LYS A 64 -0.43 3.65 -11.35
N HIS A 65 -0.58 3.09 -10.16
CA HIS A 65 0.39 3.17 -9.08
C HIS A 65 0.44 1.83 -8.33
N PHE A 66 1.64 1.34 -8.03
CA PHE A 66 1.80 0.18 -7.18
C PHE A 66 3.19 0.19 -6.56
N LYS A 67 3.27 0.56 -5.29
CA LYS A 67 4.54 0.58 -4.54
C LYS A 67 4.44 -0.27 -3.29
N VAL A 68 5.58 -0.84 -2.90
CA VAL A 68 5.72 -1.70 -1.72
C VAL A 68 6.89 -1.23 -0.85
N GLY A 69 6.72 -1.28 0.45
CA GLY A 69 7.74 -0.94 1.43
C GLY A 69 7.29 -1.26 2.85
N GLY A 70 8.22 -1.63 3.73
CA GLY A 70 7.94 -1.87 5.16
C GLY A 70 6.85 -2.91 5.45
N GLY A 71 6.62 -3.87 4.55
CA GLY A 71 5.56 -4.85 4.71
C GLY A 71 4.16 -4.33 4.34
N TYR A 72 4.07 -3.17 3.71
CA TYR A 72 2.85 -2.59 3.16
C TYR A 72 2.97 -2.40 1.66
N ALA A 73 1.84 -2.36 0.96
CA ALA A 73 1.79 -1.96 -0.45
C ALA A 73 0.54 -1.14 -0.72
N TRP A 74 0.69 -0.09 -1.54
CA TRP A 74 -0.41 0.75 -2.00
C TRP A 74 -0.60 0.56 -3.50
N PHE A 75 -1.81 0.17 -3.88
CA PHE A 75 -2.25 -0.02 -5.24
C PHE A 75 -3.30 1.02 -5.62
N ARG A 76 -3.18 1.57 -6.82
CA ARG A 76 -4.22 2.32 -7.51
C ARG A 76 -4.24 1.95 -8.98
N GLY A 77 -5.41 1.74 -9.54
CA GLY A 77 -5.57 1.41 -10.95
C GLY A 77 -7.02 1.47 -11.39
N ASN A 78 -7.25 1.12 -12.66
CA ASN A 78 -8.59 0.97 -13.19
C ASN A 78 -8.90 -0.52 -13.42
N ALA A 79 -10.11 -0.92 -13.07
CA ALA A 79 -10.61 -2.23 -13.42
C ALA A 79 -11.12 -2.22 -14.86
N VAL A 80 -10.82 -3.28 -15.58
CA VAL A 80 -11.41 -3.58 -16.89
C VAL A 80 -11.86 -5.03 -16.88
N ARG A 81 -12.93 -5.33 -17.60
CA ARG A 81 -13.38 -6.72 -17.69
C ARG A 81 -12.47 -7.53 -18.60
N LYS A 82 -12.18 -8.75 -18.20
CA LYS A 82 -11.35 -9.68 -18.98
C LYS A 82 -11.94 -10.01 -20.37
N ASP A 83 -13.26 -9.96 -20.49
CA ASP A 83 -13.99 -10.20 -21.76
C ASP A 83 -14.10 -8.94 -22.64
N GLY A 84 -13.47 -7.83 -22.27
CA GLY A 84 -13.47 -6.57 -23.01
C GLY A 84 -14.79 -5.78 -22.96
N LYS A 85 -15.80 -6.27 -22.26
CA LYS A 85 -17.08 -5.55 -22.11
C LYS A 85 -16.96 -4.46 -21.05
N GLN A 86 -17.94 -3.56 -21.02
CA GLN A 86 -18.01 -2.52 -20.01
C GLN A 86 -18.14 -3.12 -18.61
N VAL A 87 -17.40 -2.55 -17.65
CA VAL A 87 -17.52 -2.91 -16.23
C VAL A 87 -18.90 -2.49 -15.74
N ARG A 88 -19.60 -3.40 -15.10
CA ARG A 88 -20.90 -3.12 -14.49
C ARG A 88 -20.69 -2.73 -13.03
N VAL A 89 -21.08 -1.53 -12.68
CA VAL A 89 -21.04 -0.98 -11.34
C VAL A 89 -22.45 -0.79 -10.79
N ARG A 90 -22.60 -0.55 -9.50
CA ARG A 90 -23.90 -0.24 -8.89
C ARG A 90 -24.37 1.14 -9.34
N LYS A 91 -25.66 1.44 -9.15
CA LYS A 91 -26.31 2.66 -9.65
C LYS A 91 -25.62 3.98 -9.25
N TYR A 92 -24.99 4.00 -8.10
CA TYR A 92 -24.34 5.22 -7.54
C TYR A 92 -22.83 5.12 -7.49
N ASP A 93 -22.25 4.04 -8.03
CA ASP A 93 -20.82 3.87 -8.12
C ASP A 93 -20.26 4.64 -9.33
N ASP A 94 -19.01 5.05 -9.24
CA ASP A 94 -18.24 5.65 -10.34
C ASP A 94 -17.22 4.66 -10.90
N CYS A 95 -17.32 4.40 -12.18
CA CYS A 95 -16.39 3.48 -12.85
C CYS A 95 -15.09 4.21 -13.22
N CYS A 96 -13.94 3.59 -13.16
CA CYS A 96 -13.64 2.19 -12.84
C CYS A 96 -12.41 2.10 -11.94
N HIS A 97 -12.16 3.11 -11.10
CA HIS A 97 -10.99 3.14 -10.23
C HIS A 97 -11.10 2.15 -9.07
N VAL A 98 -9.96 1.62 -8.70
CA VAL A 98 -9.79 0.67 -7.60
C VAL A 98 -8.53 1.05 -6.84
N GLU A 99 -8.63 1.10 -5.52
CA GLU A 99 -7.51 1.34 -4.63
C GLU A 99 -7.49 0.28 -3.52
N ALA A 100 -6.29 -0.09 -3.11
CA ALA A 100 -6.11 -1.03 -2.01
C ALA A 100 -4.81 -0.80 -1.26
N LEU A 101 -4.90 -0.85 0.06
CA LEU A 101 -3.77 -0.98 0.96
C LEU A 101 -3.63 -2.46 1.34
N PHE A 102 -2.45 -3.01 1.09
CA PHE A 102 -2.11 -4.36 1.50
C PHE A 102 -1.13 -4.34 2.66
N THR A 103 -1.17 -5.40 3.47
CA THR A 103 -0.19 -5.69 4.51
C THR A 103 0.33 -7.12 4.36
N LYS A 104 1.62 -7.30 4.66
CA LYS A 104 2.26 -8.61 4.66
C LYS A 104 2.37 -9.12 6.09
N ARG A 105 1.86 -10.34 6.33
CA ARG A 105 1.96 -11.03 7.62
C ARG A 105 2.64 -12.38 7.35
N GLY A 106 3.88 -12.54 7.84
CA GLY A 106 4.74 -13.64 7.40
C GLY A 106 4.94 -13.60 5.89
N ASP A 107 4.67 -14.68 5.19
CA ASP A 107 4.81 -14.78 3.73
C ASP A 107 3.50 -14.49 2.94
N LYS A 108 2.45 -14.06 3.64
CA LYS A 108 1.13 -13.85 3.04
C LYS A 108 0.76 -12.37 2.99
N TRP A 109 0.18 -11.96 1.87
CA TRP A 109 -0.43 -10.66 1.69
C TRP A 109 -1.93 -10.68 2.02
N TYR A 110 -2.43 -9.58 2.56
CA TYR A 110 -3.83 -9.35 2.91
C TYR A 110 -4.25 -7.96 2.46
N ILE A 111 -5.50 -7.79 2.05
CA ILE A 111 -6.10 -6.46 1.92
C ILE A 111 -6.37 -5.96 3.33
N GLU A 112 -5.79 -4.81 3.66
CA GLU A 112 -6.02 -4.13 4.95
C GLU A 112 -7.17 -3.14 4.83
N ASP A 113 -7.22 -2.44 3.69
CA ASP A 113 -8.28 -1.49 3.36
C ASP A 113 -8.39 -1.36 1.85
N SER A 114 -9.59 -1.15 1.32
CA SER A 114 -9.77 -1.00 -0.12
C SER A 114 -11.09 -0.34 -0.47
N SER A 115 -11.12 0.28 -1.64
CA SER A 115 -12.35 0.75 -2.26
C SER A 115 -12.32 0.48 -3.76
N ALA A 116 -13.48 0.26 -4.33
CA ALA A 116 -13.67 0.12 -5.76
C ALA A 116 -14.94 0.84 -6.19
N PHE A 117 -14.83 1.61 -7.27
CA PHE A 117 -15.94 2.31 -7.89
C PHE A 117 -16.65 3.31 -6.97
N SER A 118 -15.94 3.78 -5.95
CA SER A 118 -16.48 4.76 -5.00
C SER A 118 -16.45 6.16 -5.57
N THR A 119 -17.48 6.93 -5.30
CA THR A 119 -17.50 8.38 -5.53
C THR A 119 -16.82 9.16 -4.41
N ASP A 120 -16.52 8.50 -3.28
CA ASP A 120 -15.97 9.12 -2.09
C ASP A 120 -14.44 9.05 -2.07
N VAL A 121 -13.82 10.07 -1.49
CA VAL A 121 -12.38 10.12 -1.19
C VAL A 121 -12.13 9.36 0.12
N TRP A 122 -12.30 8.04 0.08
CA TRP A 122 -12.26 7.15 1.25
C TRP A 122 -10.90 7.09 1.95
N TYR A 123 -9.84 7.45 1.25
CA TYR A 123 -8.45 7.39 1.74
C TYR A 123 -8.03 8.62 2.56
N VAL A 124 -8.96 9.52 2.88
CA VAL A 124 -8.70 10.65 3.80
C VAL A 124 -8.24 10.12 5.15
N GLY A 125 -7.12 10.63 5.64
CA GLY A 125 -6.54 10.21 6.92
C GLY A 125 -5.91 8.80 6.91
N LEU A 126 -5.75 8.16 5.75
CA LEU A 126 -5.22 6.79 5.64
C LEU A 126 -3.82 6.66 6.25
N THR A 127 -2.95 7.65 6.07
CA THR A 127 -1.60 7.63 6.65
C THR A 127 -1.61 7.74 8.17
N SER A 128 -2.59 8.41 8.74
CA SER A 128 -2.79 8.49 10.20
C SER A 128 -3.37 7.19 10.76
N LYS A 129 -4.26 6.54 10.00
CA LYS A 129 -4.83 5.23 10.35
C LYS A 129 -3.77 4.12 10.33
N TYR A 130 -2.80 4.21 9.41
CA TYR A 130 -1.73 3.22 9.25
C TYR A 130 -0.33 3.86 9.40
N PRO A 131 0.04 4.32 10.60
CA PRO A 131 1.28 5.09 10.82
C PRO A 131 2.56 4.29 10.59
N ARG A 132 2.47 2.96 10.55
CA ARG A 132 3.62 2.08 10.23
C ARG A 132 3.82 1.88 8.72
N ALA A 133 2.85 2.22 7.90
CA ALA A 133 2.99 2.18 6.45
C ALA A 133 3.90 3.33 6.00
N PRO A 134 4.99 3.06 5.24
CA PRO A 134 5.87 4.11 4.78
C PRO A 134 5.12 5.10 3.88
N ARG A 135 5.23 6.40 4.17
CA ARG A 135 4.55 7.44 3.37
C ARG A 135 4.87 7.38 1.87
N GLY A 136 6.08 6.97 1.52
CA GLY A 136 6.52 6.88 0.13
C GLY A 136 5.87 5.78 -0.71
N ILE A 137 5.08 4.86 -0.12
CA ILE A 137 4.28 3.91 -0.92
C ILE A 137 3.04 4.57 -1.49
N PHE A 138 2.51 5.62 -0.85
CA PHE A 138 1.29 6.31 -1.27
C PHE A 138 1.54 7.26 -2.44
N ASP A 139 0.51 7.48 -3.24
CA ASP A 139 0.50 8.54 -4.26
C ASP A 139 0.14 9.91 -3.67
N GLU A 140 0.30 10.96 -4.46
CA GLU A 140 0.05 12.34 -4.04
C GLU A 140 -1.37 12.56 -3.53
N SER A 141 -2.38 11.89 -4.12
CA SER A 141 -3.78 12.06 -3.71
C SER A 141 -3.99 11.66 -2.26
N VAL A 142 -3.39 10.53 -1.82
CA VAL A 142 -3.46 10.09 -0.42
C VAL A 142 -2.67 11.03 0.49
N LEU A 143 -1.50 11.51 0.03
CA LEU A 143 -0.64 12.38 0.84
C LEU A 143 -1.24 13.77 1.03
N MET A 144 -2.06 14.25 0.11
CA MET A 144 -2.76 15.54 0.20
C MET A 144 -4.09 15.46 0.97
N ALA A 145 -4.69 14.29 1.05
CA ALA A 145 -5.98 14.04 1.70
C ALA A 145 -5.83 13.73 3.21
N GLN A 146 -5.16 14.61 3.97
CA GLN A 146 -4.83 14.40 5.40
C GLN A 146 -5.53 15.40 6.31
#